data_f0ea952620de2dc8189d0ecd071c2a30
#
_entry.id   f0ea952620de2dc8189d0ecd071c2a30
#
_cell.length_a   1.000
_cell.length_b   1.000
_cell.length_c   1.000
_cell.angle_alpha   90.00
_cell.angle_beta   90.00
_cell.angle_gamma   90.00
#
_symmetry.space_group_name_H-M   'P 1'
#
loop_
_entity.id
_entity.type
_entity.pdbx_description
1 polymer ?
#
loop_
_entity_poly.entity_id
_entity_poly.type
_entity_poly.pdbx_seq_one_letter_code
_entity_poly.pdbx_strand_id
1 'polypeptide(L)'
;STMKRKIREGRGAVKLNSLYSKDEILEGFLNLPYFGYGANGVVEAWRVYFNKDLRSDPVTIREVAIIASLNKSPERFSPIYHRPPKPVMPVDADERTLANLEKKYEIANAIEITRIMRARERYNYVMERMYKEGFISPADYNREKFKEDEPLDLDIINFNPIKKQHFVYANRMIKEFLMFNGLNDEEITKYAGFRINSTIDGRIQQVLAEEVNRQLAELNSELPADNPLEASFVVIDAKSGEIRAISGGHEDVSQMQFNRALSRRSPGSAIKPFVYAAALEEGGTLDDPICNCPIRMRGGNGKIWAPQNFREDNPVPRGNIPRAIGFIRSVNLPTIQMILSIEYGMDKFIALAHRCGIWANRNVLKDSDGLVWFKYLSSLEEYGLDEVDEGLVPKLPTVIGASGVSLVELAAGYGVFARGGTYIKPTLIREVKDPDGKTWLTFNKPEEKRAMPEEVAKKIAIMGRAVTKFGTLKISMRGIEQQVAGKTGTANNSTDALTVTWNPEYVIAIRFGHDRLQPIELPQYMKRVSGRSDMQVTGGWLAGPVARRAWDRIYKDRPKVAFPDDVEAGMAELIEKYGSKY
;
A
#
# COMPACT_ATOMS: atom_id res chain seq x y z
N SER A 1 35.66 -17.08 20.66
CA SER A 1 34.94 -17.50 20.03
C SER A 1 34.81 -18.38 18.78
N THR A 2 35.79 -18.58 17.89
CA THR A 2 35.70 -19.42 16.69
C THR A 2 35.55 -20.91 17.03
N MET A 3 36.25 -21.39 18.07
CA MET A 3 36.20 -22.77 18.53
C MET A 3 34.83 -23.16 19.10
N LYS A 4 34.21 -22.31 19.93
CA LYS A 4 32.87 -22.56 20.49
C LYS A 4 31.80 -22.63 19.37
N ARG A 5 31.95 -21.82 18.33
CA ARG A 5 31.09 -21.86 17.15
C ARG A 5 31.26 -23.20 16.42
N LYS A 6 32.47 -23.65 16.14
CA LYS A 6 32.78 -24.91 15.47
C LYS A 6 32.27 -26.14 16.22
N ILE A 7 32.36 -26.15 17.54
CA ILE A 7 31.79 -27.22 18.37
C ILE A 7 30.25 -27.23 18.27
N ARG A 8 29.59 -26.04 18.24
CA ARG A 8 28.14 -25.95 18.11
C ARG A 8 27.70 -26.39 16.72
N GLU A 9 28.41 -25.97 15.67
CA GLU A 9 28.15 -26.40 14.28
C GLU A 9 28.30 -27.93 14.17
N GLY A 10 29.35 -28.54 14.74
CA GLY A 10 29.52 -29.99 14.71
C GLY A 10 28.42 -30.76 15.44
N ARG A 11 28.00 -30.29 16.64
CA ARG A 11 26.86 -30.89 17.35
C ARG A 11 25.54 -30.75 16.58
N GLY A 12 25.34 -29.61 15.95
CA GLY A 12 24.17 -29.36 15.09
C GLY A 12 24.13 -30.30 13.89
N ALA A 13 25.26 -30.50 13.21
CA ALA A 13 25.38 -31.39 12.06
C ALA A 13 25.11 -32.86 12.43
N VAL A 14 25.62 -33.35 13.58
CA VAL A 14 25.33 -34.70 14.07
C VAL A 14 23.84 -34.86 14.37
N LYS A 15 23.22 -33.86 15.01
CA LYS A 15 21.78 -33.90 15.29
C LYS A 15 20.92 -33.86 14.03
N LEU A 16 21.25 -33.02 13.06
CA LEU A 16 20.57 -32.97 11.77
C LEU A 16 20.66 -34.33 11.05
N ASN A 17 21.85 -34.92 11.00
CA ASN A 17 22.08 -36.18 10.32
C ASN A 17 21.40 -37.39 11.03
N SER A 18 21.00 -37.25 12.30
CA SER A 18 20.21 -38.26 13.02
C SER A 18 18.69 -38.10 12.87
N LEU A 19 18.22 -36.93 12.43
CA LEU A 19 16.80 -36.61 12.34
C LEU A 19 16.29 -36.58 10.89
N TYR A 20 17.17 -36.31 9.92
CA TYR A 20 16.81 -36.08 8.53
C TYR A 20 17.72 -36.89 7.59
N SER A 21 17.17 -37.33 6.45
CA SER A 21 17.94 -37.92 5.35
C SER A 21 18.89 -36.86 4.73
N LYS A 22 19.88 -37.34 3.99
CA LYS A 22 20.79 -36.43 3.27
C LYS A 22 20.07 -35.57 2.23
N ASP A 23 19.03 -36.07 1.61
CA ASP A 23 18.23 -35.36 0.60
C ASP A 23 17.41 -34.26 1.26
N GLU A 24 16.77 -34.52 2.40
CA GLU A 24 16.04 -33.49 3.18
C GLU A 24 16.98 -32.40 3.69
N ILE A 25 18.19 -32.77 4.15
CA ILE A 25 19.22 -31.80 4.58
C ILE A 25 19.67 -30.96 3.37
N LEU A 26 19.87 -31.56 2.22
CA LEU A 26 20.27 -30.87 0.99
C LEU A 26 19.15 -29.94 0.49
N GLU A 27 17.91 -30.40 0.50
CA GLU A 27 16.76 -29.57 0.14
C GLU A 27 16.63 -28.34 1.06
N GLY A 28 16.72 -28.54 2.38
CA GLY A 28 16.77 -27.45 3.35
C GLY A 28 17.94 -26.49 3.10
N PHE A 29 19.13 -27.06 2.80
CA PHE A 29 20.31 -26.26 2.46
C PHE A 29 20.13 -25.45 1.17
N LEU A 30 19.46 -25.96 0.15
CA LEU A 30 19.21 -25.24 -1.09
C LEU A 30 18.13 -24.16 -0.95
N ASN A 31 17.17 -24.35 -0.05
CA ASN A 31 16.04 -23.43 0.14
C ASN A 31 16.29 -22.31 1.14
N LEU A 32 17.30 -22.40 1.99
CA LEU A 32 17.57 -21.42 3.06
C LEU A 32 18.54 -20.28 2.69
N PRO A 33 19.63 -20.49 1.90
CA PRO A 33 20.62 -19.45 1.69
C PRO A 33 20.06 -18.24 0.93
N TYR A 34 20.60 -17.09 1.28
CA TYR A 34 20.41 -15.86 0.53
C TYR A 34 21.33 -15.83 -0.69
N PHE A 35 20.77 -15.63 -1.87
CA PHE A 35 21.47 -15.58 -3.16
C PHE A 35 21.64 -14.17 -3.74
N GLY A 36 21.33 -13.14 -2.98
CA GLY A 36 21.37 -11.75 -3.45
C GLY A 36 20.03 -11.27 -4.02
N TYR A 37 19.91 -9.94 -4.17
CA TYR A 37 18.72 -9.26 -4.74
C TYR A 37 17.38 -9.73 -4.18
N GLY A 38 17.42 -10.15 -2.93
CA GLY A 38 16.23 -10.59 -2.22
C GLY A 38 15.85 -12.05 -2.39
N ALA A 39 16.56 -12.82 -3.20
CA ALA A 39 16.30 -14.23 -3.39
C ALA A 39 16.75 -15.06 -2.18
N ASN A 40 15.83 -15.74 -1.51
CA ASN A 40 16.10 -16.76 -0.52
C ASN A 40 15.76 -18.14 -1.12
N GLY A 41 16.75 -19.03 -1.11
CA GLY A 41 16.65 -20.33 -1.77
C GLY A 41 16.85 -20.30 -3.28
N VAL A 42 17.19 -21.47 -3.82
CA VAL A 42 17.54 -21.63 -5.25
C VAL A 42 16.37 -21.33 -6.19
N VAL A 43 15.14 -21.66 -5.81
CA VAL A 43 13.96 -21.43 -6.66
C VAL A 43 13.74 -19.94 -6.93
N GLU A 44 13.86 -19.12 -5.88
CA GLU A 44 13.77 -17.67 -6.05
C GLU A 44 14.99 -17.11 -6.79
N ALA A 45 16.19 -17.65 -6.53
CA ALA A 45 17.39 -17.27 -7.25
C ALA A 45 17.25 -17.51 -8.76
N TRP A 46 16.68 -18.64 -9.20
CA TRP A 46 16.39 -18.90 -10.62
C TRP A 46 15.46 -17.85 -11.23
N ARG A 47 14.39 -17.47 -10.51
CA ARG A 47 13.47 -16.42 -10.96
C ARG A 47 14.17 -15.06 -11.09
N VAL A 48 14.99 -14.72 -10.12
CA VAL A 48 15.68 -13.42 -10.07
C VAL A 48 16.74 -13.29 -11.15
N TYR A 49 17.57 -14.32 -11.32
CA TYR A 49 18.72 -14.25 -12.23
C TYR A 49 18.37 -14.61 -13.66
N PHE A 50 17.40 -15.51 -13.88
CA PHE A 50 17.11 -16.07 -15.19
C PHE A 50 15.67 -15.86 -15.66
N ASN A 51 14.79 -15.32 -14.80
CA ASN A 51 13.35 -15.19 -15.03
C ASN A 51 12.71 -16.54 -15.43
N LYS A 52 13.14 -17.63 -14.79
CA LYS A 52 12.72 -19.01 -15.01
C LYS A 52 12.15 -19.63 -13.75
N ASP A 53 11.24 -20.58 -13.89
CA ASP A 53 10.82 -21.47 -12.80
C ASP A 53 11.67 -22.74 -12.80
N LEU A 54 12.53 -22.91 -11.80
CA LEU A 54 13.41 -24.08 -11.64
C LEU A 54 12.68 -25.43 -11.70
N ARG A 55 11.37 -25.46 -11.44
CA ARG A 55 10.56 -26.68 -11.39
C ARG A 55 10.02 -27.13 -12.74
N SER A 56 9.85 -26.18 -13.67
CA SER A 56 9.21 -26.42 -14.98
C SER A 56 10.12 -26.14 -16.17
N ASP A 57 11.07 -25.21 -16.01
CA ASP A 57 11.89 -24.76 -17.13
C ASP A 57 13.21 -25.55 -17.22
N PRO A 58 13.75 -25.74 -18.42
CA PRO A 58 15.01 -26.45 -18.60
C PRO A 58 16.17 -25.70 -17.97
N VAL A 59 17.01 -26.44 -17.25
CA VAL A 59 18.17 -25.92 -16.49
C VAL A 59 19.45 -26.21 -17.28
N THR A 60 20.32 -25.21 -17.41
CA THR A 60 21.61 -25.35 -18.07
C THR A 60 22.76 -25.48 -17.06
N ILE A 61 23.87 -26.09 -17.49
CA ILE A 61 25.10 -26.21 -16.69
C ILE A 61 25.58 -24.81 -16.23
N ARG A 62 25.50 -23.81 -17.12
CA ARG A 62 25.91 -22.44 -16.87
C ARG A 62 25.08 -21.77 -15.77
N GLU A 63 23.76 -21.96 -15.80
CA GLU A 63 22.86 -21.45 -14.76
C GLU A 63 23.17 -22.08 -13.40
N VAL A 64 23.37 -23.40 -13.35
CA VAL A 64 23.75 -24.11 -12.11
C VAL A 64 25.05 -23.55 -11.55
N ALA A 65 26.07 -23.39 -12.39
CA ALA A 65 27.38 -22.89 -11.95
C ALA A 65 27.32 -21.43 -11.44
N ILE A 66 26.48 -20.58 -12.05
CA ILE A 66 26.23 -19.21 -11.58
C ILE A 66 25.61 -19.25 -10.18
N ILE A 67 24.50 -19.97 -9.99
CA ILE A 67 23.82 -20.03 -8.68
C ILE A 67 24.74 -20.65 -7.60
N ALA A 68 25.44 -21.73 -7.92
CA ALA A 68 26.41 -22.33 -6.99
C ALA A 68 27.56 -21.37 -6.60
N SER A 69 27.94 -20.46 -7.51
CA SER A 69 28.94 -19.43 -7.25
C SER A 69 28.50 -18.41 -6.22
N LEU A 70 27.20 -18.08 -6.19
CA LEU A 70 26.61 -17.09 -5.29
C LEU A 70 26.56 -17.57 -3.83
N ASN A 71 26.47 -18.86 -3.58
CA ASN A 71 26.26 -19.43 -2.24
C ASN A 71 27.34 -18.98 -1.21
N LYS A 72 28.56 -18.67 -1.64
CA LYS A 72 29.64 -18.22 -0.76
C LYS A 72 29.50 -16.78 -0.31
N SER A 73 29.08 -15.90 -1.18
CA SER A 73 28.86 -14.45 -0.93
C SER A 73 28.14 -13.82 -2.14
N PRO A 74 26.82 -13.76 -2.13
CA PRO A 74 26.04 -13.29 -3.27
C PRO A 74 26.43 -11.90 -3.78
N GLU A 75 26.63 -10.95 -2.87
CA GLU A 75 26.98 -9.57 -3.23
C GLU A 75 28.36 -9.47 -3.90
N ARG A 76 29.31 -10.32 -3.45
CA ARG A 76 30.68 -10.31 -3.98
C ARG A 76 30.81 -11.03 -5.32
N PHE A 77 30.00 -12.06 -5.55
CA PHE A 77 30.11 -12.96 -6.69
C PHE A 77 28.92 -12.86 -7.65
N SER A 78 28.05 -11.84 -7.48
CA SER A 78 26.96 -11.59 -8.40
C SER A 78 27.49 -11.25 -9.80
N PRO A 79 27.01 -11.91 -10.85
CA PRO A 79 27.40 -11.61 -12.23
C PRO A 79 26.66 -10.37 -12.81
N ILE A 80 25.74 -9.79 -12.06
CA ILE A 80 24.96 -8.64 -12.54
C ILE A 80 25.80 -7.38 -12.50
N TYR A 81 26.02 -6.77 -13.66
CA TYR A 81 26.75 -5.52 -13.76
C TYR A 81 25.84 -4.32 -13.51
N HIS A 82 26.11 -3.58 -12.44
CA HIS A 82 25.46 -2.31 -12.17
C HIS A 82 26.30 -1.16 -12.69
N ARG A 83 26.04 -0.76 -13.93
CA ARG A 83 26.72 0.42 -14.48
C ARG A 83 26.40 1.62 -13.59
N PRO A 84 27.40 2.27 -12.97
CA PRO A 84 27.15 3.49 -12.21
C PRO A 84 26.45 4.52 -13.10
N PRO A 85 25.49 5.29 -12.58
CA PRO A 85 24.87 6.36 -13.34
C PRO A 85 25.94 7.39 -13.70
N LYS A 86 25.98 7.81 -14.97
CA LYS A 86 26.85 8.93 -15.35
C LYS A 86 26.46 10.15 -14.52
N PRO A 87 27.44 10.87 -13.94
CA PRO A 87 27.14 12.07 -13.17
C PRO A 87 26.43 13.08 -14.06
N VAL A 88 25.37 13.68 -13.53
CA VAL A 88 24.76 14.85 -14.17
C VAL A 88 25.71 16.00 -13.95
N MET A 89 26.31 16.51 -15.04
CA MET A 89 27.24 17.63 -15.00
C MET A 89 26.43 18.93 -14.82
N PRO A 90 26.60 19.65 -13.67
CA PRO A 90 25.93 20.93 -13.48
C PRO A 90 26.42 21.95 -14.55
N VAL A 91 25.52 22.74 -15.11
CA VAL A 91 25.83 23.71 -16.19
C VAL A 91 26.84 24.76 -15.75
N ASP A 92 26.85 25.12 -14.47
CA ASP A 92 27.71 26.17 -13.89
C ASP A 92 28.84 25.61 -13.00
N ALA A 93 29.19 24.33 -13.13
CA ALA A 93 30.24 23.71 -12.31
C ALA A 93 31.63 24.14 -12.80
N ASP A 94 32.52 24.47 -11.87
CA ASP A 94 33.93 24.71 -12.16
C ASP A 94 34.68 23.43 -12.58
N GLU A 95 35.81 23.59 -13.27
CA GLU A 95 36.61 22.44 -13.76
C GLU A 95 37.02 21.46 -12.67
N ARG A 96 37.25 21.94 -11.46
CA ARG A 96 37.62 21.09 -10.30
C ARG A 96 36.45 20.21 -9.86
N THR A 97 35.22 20.74 -9.87
CA THR A 97 34.01 20.00 -9.56
C THR A 97 33.72 18.94 -10.62
N LEU A 98 33.86 19.29 -11.89
CA LEU A 98 33.69 18.34 -13.01
C LEU A 98 34.71 17.21 -12.94
N ALA A 99 36.01 17.51 -12.76
CA ALA A 99 37.07 16.50 -12.61
C ALA A 99 36.84 15.57 -11.41
N ASN A 100 36.33 16.09 -10.29
CA ASN A 100 35.98 15.26 -9.13
C ASN A 100 34.77 14.33 -9.39
N LEU A 101 33.77 14.76 -10.14
CA LEU A 101 32.63 13.93 -10.51
C LEU A 101 33.03 12.81 -11.47
N GLU A 102 33.87 13.12 -12.48
CA GLU A 102 34.42 12.13 -13.41
C GLU A 102 35.25 11.08 -12.67
N LYS A 103 36.16 11.52 -11.81
CA LYS A 103 37.00 10.63 -11.00
C LYS A 103 36.16 9.70 -10.10
N LYS A 104 35.09 10.21 -9.48
CA LYS A 104 34.17 9.38 -8.68
C LYS A 104 33.46 8.33 -9.55
N TYR A 105 33.03 8.69 -10.73
CA TYR A 105 32.43 7.77 -11.68
C TYR A 105 33.42 6.68 -12.13
N GLU A 106 34.65 7.04 -12.48
CA GLU A 106 35.70 6.10 -12.86
C GLU A 106 36.00 5.10 -11.73
N ILE A 107 36.12 5.57 -10.49
CA ILE A 107 36.34 4.70 -9.31
C ILE A 107 35.16 3.75 -9.14
N ALA A 108 33.92 4.23 -9.20
CA ALA A 108 32.75 3.39 -9.06
C ALA A 108 32.66 2.33 -10.17
N ASN A 109 32.99 2.71 -11.41
CA ASN A 109 33.01 1.79 -12.55
C ASN A 109 34.11 0.73 -12.41
N ALA A 110 35.30 1.10 -11.94
CA ALA A 110 36.41 0.18 -11.69
C ALA A 110 36.08 -0.84 -10.58
N ILE A 111 35.36 -0.43 -9.53
CA ILE A 111 34.86 -1.31 -8.48
C ILE A 111 33.92 -2.36 -9.07
N GLU A 112 32.97 -1.96 -9.92
CA GLU A 112 32.02 -2.87 -10.54
C GLU A 112 32.70 -3.85 -11.50
N ILE A 113 33.65 -3.38 -12.32
CA ILE A 113 34.46 -4.25 -13.18
C ILE A 113 35.21 -5.29 -12.35
N THR A 114 35.85 -4.87 -11.26
CA THR A 114 36.57 -5.79 -10.35
C THR A 114 35.63 -6.84 -9.74
N ARG A 115 34.39 -6.45 -9.42
CA ARG A 115 33.38 -7.37 -8.88
C ARG A 115 32.98 -8.44 -9.92
N ILE A 116 32.75 -8.03 -11.18
CA ILE A 116 32.43 -8.94 -12.28
C ILE A 116 33.59 -9.92 -12.57
N MET A 117 34.82 -9.45 -12.53
CA MET A 117 36.00 -10.33 -12.66
C MET A 117 36.05 -11.39 -11.55
N ARG A 118 35.78 -11.01 -10.30
CA ARG A 118 35.70 -11.97 -9.18
C ARG A 118 34.53 -12.96 -9.34
N ALA A 119 33.41 -12.53 -9.89
CA ALA A 119 32.29 -13.42 -10.21
C ALA A 119 32.70 -14.47 -11.23
N ARG A 120 33.43 -14.07 -12.29
CA ARG A 120 33.98 -14.97 -13.31
C ARG A 120 34.98 -15.97 -12.73
N GLU A 121 35.93 -15.51 -11.94
CA GLU A 121 36.91 -16.40 -11.27
C GLU A 121 36.17 -17.45 -10.40
N ARG A 122 35.17 -17.00 -9.66
CA ARG A 122 34.37 -17.90 -8.83
C ARG A 122 33.55 -18.90 -9.64
N TYR A 123 32.95 -18.45 -10.74
CA TYR A 123 32.26 -19.31 -11.70
C TYR A 123 33.20 -20.40 -12.23
N ASN A 124 34.38 -20.02 -12.76
CA ASN A 124 35.36 -20.95 -13.29
C ASN A 124 35.86 -21.96 -12.23
N TYR A 125 36.01 -21.51 -10.99
CA TYR A 125 36.30 -22.42 -9.87
C TYR A 125 35.18 -23.44 -9.64
N VAL A 126 33.91 -23.04 -9.72
CA VAL A 126 32.78 -23.96 -9.58
C VAL A 126 32.75 -24.96 -10.75
N MET A 127 32.93 -24.48 -11.98
CA MET A 127 33.03 -25.33 -13.17
C MET A 127 34.14 -26.35 -13.05
N GLU A 128 35.32 -25.95 -12.58
CA GLU A 128 36.43 -26.87 -12.34
C GLU A 128 36.09 -27.96 -11.30
N ARG A 129 35.38 -27.58 -10.21
CA ARG A 129 34.92 -28.53 -9.19
C ARG A 129 33.88 -29.51 -9.78
N MET A 130 32.90 -28.99 -10.53
CA MET A 130 31.90 -29.84 -11.20
C MET A 130 32.56 -30.89 -12.13
N TYR A 131 33.58 -30.47 -12.86
CA TYR A 131 34.36 -31.37 -13.70
C TYR A 131 35.15 -32.39 -12.90
N LYS A 132 35.92 -31.99 -11.90
CA LYS A 132 36.75 -32.86 -11.05
C LYS A 132 35.94 -33.90 -10.27
N GLU A 133 34.73 -33.52 -9.85
CA GLU A 133 33.79 -34.44 -9.14
C GLU A 133 32.93 -35.27 -10.09
N GLY A 134 33.12 -35.15 -11.42
CA GLY A 134 32.43 -35.96 -12.41
C GLY A 134 30.98 -35.55 -12.71
N PHE A 135 30.53 -34.40 -12.30
CA PHE A 135 29.16 -33.89 -12.56
C PHE A 135 29.00 -33.42 -14.01
N ILE A 136 30.07 -33.02 -14.69
CA ILE A 136 30.04 -32.59 -16.09
C ILE A 136 31.16 -33.24 -16.88
N SER A 137 30.93 -33.41 -18.21
CA SER A 137 31.92 -33.97 -19.12
C SER A 137 33.09 -33.02 -19.40
N PRO A 138 34.28 -33.53 -19.85
CA PRO A 138 35.36 -32.67 -20.31
C PRO A 138 34.96 -31.74 -21.45
N ALA A 139 34.04 -32.18 -22.31
CA ALA A 139 33.53 -31.39 -23.42
C ALA A 139 32.67 -30.21 -22.92
N ASP A 140 31.79 -30.47 -21.95
CA ASP A 140 30.96 -29.43 -21.34
C ASP A 140 31.79 -28.43 -20.55
N TYR A 141 32.77 -28.92 -19.78
CA TYR A 141 33.70 -28.04 -19.06
C TYR A 141 34.43 -27.07 -19.99
N ASN A 142 35.00 -27.57 -21.11
CA ASN A 142 35.73 -26.76 -22.08
C ASN A 142 34.81 -25.78 -22.84
N ARG A 143 33.55 -26.15 -23.07
CA ARG A 143 32.58 -25.34 -23.77
C ARG A 143 32.06 -24.20 -22.88
N GLU A 144 31.80 -24.48 -21.62
CA GLU A 144 31.10 -23.55 -20.73
C GLU A 144 32.03 -22.72 -19.82
N LYS A 145 33.31 -23.08 -19.71
CA LYS A 145 34.31 -22.32 -18.98
C LYS A 145 34.62 -21.00 -19.68
N PHE A 146 34.60 -19.89 -18.96
CA PHE A 146 35.05 -18.58 -19.46
C PHE A 146 36.57 -18.57 -19.65
N LYS A 147 37.03 -18.05 -20.76
CA LYS A 147 38.46 -17.77 -20.97
C LYS A 147 38.85 -16.51 -20.21
N GLU A 148 40.16 -16.36 -19.96
CA GLU A 148 40.64 -15.25 -19.12
C GLU A 148 40.28 -13.86 -19.64
N ASP A 149 40.21 -13.70 -20.96
CA ASP A 149 39.95 -12.43 -21.64
C ASP A 149 38.50 -12.24 -22.10
N GLU A 150 37.64 -13.23 -21.90
CA GLU A 150 36.24 -13.12 -22.27
C GLU A 150 35.46 -12.34 -21.22
N PRO A 151 34.63 -11.36 -21.61
CA PRO A 151 33.66 -10.78 -20.69
C PRO A 151 32.69 -11.87 -20.21
N LEU A 152 32.21 -11.73 -18.98
CA LEU A 152 31.13 -12.62 -18.52
C LEU A 152 29.95 -12.43 -19.48
N ASP A 153 29.55 -13.52 -20.16
CA ASP A 153 28.39 -13.46 -21.04
C ASP A 153 27.14 -13.26 -20.19
N LEU A 154 26.62 -12.05 -20.24
CA LEU A 154 25.43 -11.64 -19.47
C LEU A 154 24.12 -11.96 -20.21
N ASP A 155 24.18 -12.43 -21.47
CA ASP A 155 22.99 -12.72 -22.27
C ASP A 155 22.14 -13.85 -21.65
N ILE A 156 22.78 -14.73 -20.89
CA ILE A 156 22.08 -15.76 -20.11
C ILE A 156 21.31 -15.20 -18.93
N ILE A 157 21.68 -14.01 -18.42
CA ILE A 157 21.05 -13.39 -17.24
C ILE A 157 19.87 -12.56 -17.70
N ASN A 158 18.70 -13.12 -17.63
CA ASN A 158 17.43 -12.40 -17.76
C ASN A 158 17.02 -11.85 -16.37
N PHE A 159 17.79 -10.88 -15.89
CA PHE A 159 17.66 -10.34 -14.55
C PHE A 159 16.31 -9.69 -14.32
N ASN A 160 15.50 -10.34 -13.51
CA ASN A 160 14.23 -9.82 -13.03
C ASN A 160 14.33 -9.67 -11.49
N PRO A 161 14.88 -8.54 -11.02
CA PRO A 161 14.98 -8.34 -9.58
C PRO A 161 13.58 -8.40 -9.01
N ILE A 162 13.38 -9.24 -8.00
CA ILE A 162 12.22 -9.07 -7.14
C ILE A 162 12.34 -7.65 -6.63
N LYS A 163 11.53 -6.75 -7.18
CA LYS A 163 11.41 -5.40 -6.65
C LYS A 163 10.76 -5.53 -5.28
N LYS A 164 11.53 -6.02 -4.30
CA LYS A 164 11.09 -6.21 -2.91
C LYS A 164 10.47 -4.95 -2.35
N GLN A 165 10.94 -3.80 -2.84
CA GLN A 165 10.49 -2.50 -2.40
C GLN A 165 8.97 -2.33 -2.44
N HIS A 166 8.29 -2.82 -3.49
CA HIS A 166 6.85 -2.59 -3.63
C HIS A 166 5.95 -3.57 -2.86
N PHE A 167 6.50 -4.67 -2.34
CA PHE A 167 5.71 -5.74 -1.71
C PHE A 167 5.98 -5.92 -0.21
N VAL A 168 6.83 -5.11 0.36
CA VAL A 168 7.35 -5.31 1.71
C VAL A 168 6.23 -5.33 2.74
N TYR A 169 5.31 -4.38 2.68
CA TYR A 169 4.18 -4.32 3.60
C TYR A 169 3.21 -5.49 3.40
N ALA A 170 2.92 -5.86 2.16
CA ALA A 170 2.09 -7.03 1.87
C ALA A 170 2.73 -8.33 2.39
N ASN A 171 4.02 -8.54 2.13
CA ASN A 171 4.76 -9.71 2.60
C ASN A 171 4.80 -9.78 4.13
N ARG A 172 5.02 -8.66 4.81
CA ARG A 172 4.99 -8.59 6.26
C ARG A 172 3.60 -8.95 6.81
N MET A 173 2.54 -8.37 6.27
CA MET A 173 1.17 -8.68 6.68
C MET A 173 0.83 -10.16 6.45
N ILE A 174 1.28 -10.76 5.35
CA ILE A 174 1.12 -12.19 5.07
C ILE A 174 1.84 -13.01 6.14
N LYS A 175 3.11 -12.69 6.45
CA LYS A 175 3.88 -13.39 7.48
C LYS A 175 3.20 -13.32 8.84
N GLU A 176 2.84 -12.12 9.29
CA GLU A 176 2.18 -11.90 10.57
C GLU A 176 0.81 -12.61 10.64
N PHE A 177 0.07 -12.63 9.52
CA PHE A 177 -1.17 -13.38 9.40
C PHE A 177 -0.95 -14.91 9.56
N LEU A 178 0.10 -15.46 8.94
CA LEU A 178 0.45 -16.88 9.06
C LEU A 178 0.85 -17.24 10.50
N MET A 179 1.66 -16.39 11.14
CA MET A 179 2.03 -16.54 12.55
C MET A 179 0.80 -16.54 13.47
N PHE A 180 -0.13 -15.62 13.23
CA PHE A 180 -1.37 -15.55 13.99
C PHE A 180 -2.23 -16.81 13.85
N ASN A 181 -2.20 -17.48 12.70
CA ASN A 181 -2.94 -18.72 12.42
C ASN A 181 -2.18 -20.00 12.82
N GLY A 182 -1.14 -19.89 13.65
CA GLY A 182 -0.47 -21.02 14.30
C GLY A 182 0.86 -21.45 13.70
N LEU A 183 1.36 -20.76 12.66
CA LEU A 183 2.74 -20.94 12.20
C LEU A 183 3.65 -20.02 13.00
N ASN A 184 4.51 -20.57 13.85
CA ASN A 184 5.52 -19.75 14.54
C ASN A 184 6.66 -19.31 13.58
N ASP A 185 7.45 -18.33 14.00
CA ASP A 185 8.53 -17.76 13.17
C ASP A 185 9.62 -18.79 12.81
N GLU A 186 9.86 -19.76 13.70
CA GLU A 186 10.78 -20.88 13.43
C GLU A 186 10.21 -21.81 12.35
N GLU A 187 8.90 -22.09 12.36
CA GLU A 187 8.24 -22.93 11.35
C GLU A 187 8.19 -22.23 10.01
N ILE A 188 7.84 -20.93 9.95
CA ILE A 188 7.86 -20.15 8.71
C ILE A 188 9.28 -20.07 8.12
N THR A 189 10.30 -19.98 8.98
CA THR A 189 11.70 -19.91 8.56
C THR A 189 12.28 -21.31 8.27
N LYS A 190 11.82 -22.33 8.96
CA LYS A 190 12.30 -23.72 8.89
C LYS A 190 11.70 -24.49 7.73
N TYR A 191 10.48 -24.15 7.34
CA TYR A 191 9.78 -24.74 6.19
C TYR A 191 9.81 -23.78 4.99
N ALA A 192 11.02 -23.46 4.52
CA ALA A 192 11.21 -22.80 3.23
C ALA A 192 10.56 -23.64 2.12
N GLY A 193 9.35 -23.30 1.72
CA GLY A 193 8.62 -24.06 0.69
C GLY A 193 7.11 -23.84 0.71
N PHE A 194 6.56 -23.11 1.69
CA PHE A 194 5.16 -22.68 1.63
C PHE A 194 4.91 -21.85 0.38
N ARG A 195 3.87 -22.21 -0.35
CA ARG A 195 3.39 -21.45 -1.50
C ARG A 195 2.18 -20.64 -1.09
N ILE A 196 2.30 -19.31 -1.16
CA ILE A 196 1.26 -18.39 -0.77
C ILE A 196 0.71 -17.75 -2.03
N ASN A 197 -0.56 -18.03 -2.35
CA ASN A 197 -1.29 -17.34 -3.39
C ASN A 197 -1.93 -16.10 -2.76
N SER A 198 -1.29 -14.95 -2.92
CA SER A 198 -1.81 -13.68 -2.41
C SER A 198 -2.80 -13.05 -3.39
N THR A 199 -3.54 -12.05 -2.91
CA THR A 199 -4.49 -11.27 -3.73
C THR A 199 -3.82 -10.08 -4.42
N ILE A 200 -2.55 -9.80 -4.11
CA ILE A 200 -1.83 -8.63 -4.63
C ILE A 200 -1.69 -8.72 -6.16
N ASP A 201 -2.04 -7.63 -6.82
CA ASP A 201 -1.78 -7.40 -8.23
C ASP A 201 -0.48 -6.60 -8.38
N GLY A 202 0.55 -7.26 -8.93
CA GLY A 202 1.89 -6.66 -9.04
C GLY A 202 1.93 -5.37 -9.87
N ARG A 203 1.07 -5.26 -10.90
CA ARG A 203 0.98 -4.05 -11.75
C ARG A 203 0.34 -2.89 -10.96
N ILE A 204 -0.78 -3.16 -10.28
CA ILE A 204 -1.46 -2.13 -9.47
C ILE A 204 -0.57 -1.67 -8.32
N GLN A 205 0.08 -2.61 -7.62
CA GLN A 205 1.03 -2.32 -6.55
C GLN A 205 2.16 -1.40 -7.04
N GLN A 206 2.78 -1.74 -8.18
CA GLN A 206 3.86 -0.95 -8.75
C GLN A 206 3.39 0.45 -9.15
N VAL A 207 2.24 0.56 -9.81
CA VAL A 207 1.68 1.86 -10.23
C VAL A 207 1.48 2.78 -9.03
N LEU A 208 0.84 2.29 -7.96
CA LEU A 208 0.59 3.11 -6.77
C LEU A 208 1.90 3.49 -6.07
N ALA A 209 2.83 2.55 -5.90
CA ALA A 209 4.12 2.81 -5.26
C ALA A 209 4.92 3.88 -6.02
N GLU A 210 5.01 3.79 -7.35
CA GLU A 210 5.73 4.77 -8.17
C GLU A 210 5.09 6.16 -8.10
N GLU A 211 3.74 6.26 -8.17
CA GLU A 211 3.06 7.55 -8.11
C GLU A 211 3.13 8.21 -6.73
N VAL A 212 3.02 7.41 -5.66
CA VAL A 212 3.18 7.89 -4.28
C VAL A 212 4.62 8.33 -4.03
N ASN A 213 5.62 7.51 -4.41
CA ASN A 213 7.02 7.85 -4.21
C ASN A 213 7.44 9.10 -5.00
N ARG A 214 6.92 9.27 -6.22
CA ARG A 214 7.13 10.50 -6.98
C ARG A 214 6.61 11.73 -6.23
N GLN A 215 5.38 11.66 -5.72
CA GLN A 215 4.78 12.76 -4.97
C GLN A 215 5.53 13.04 -3.66
N LEU A 216 5.96 11.98 -2.94
CA LEU A 216 6.76 12.13 -1.72
C LEU A 216 8.11 12.77 -1.99
N ALA A 217 8.80 12.38 -3.07
CA ALA A 217 10.08 12.98 -3.45
C ALA A 217 9.95 14.49 -3.74
N GLU A 218 8.87 14.89 -4.44
CA GLU A 218 8.56 16.29 -4.69
C GLU A 218 8.28 17.06 -3.39
N LEU A 219 7.45 16.49 -2.50
CA LEU A 219 7.04 17.14 -1.25
C LEU A 219 8.20 17.23 -0.25
N ASN A 220 8.98 16.16 -0.10
CA ASN A 220 10.07 16.10 0.87
C ASN A 220 11.34 16.87 0.42
N SER A 221 11.41 17.32 -0.83
CA SER A 221 12.57 18.07 -1.34
C SER A 221 12.85 19.37 -0.59
N GLU A 222 11.83 19.96 0.02
CA GLU A 222 11.91 21.22 0.78
C GLU A 222 11.62 21.01 2.29
N LEU A 223 11.40 19.77 2.76
CA LEU A 223 11.09 19.47 4.16
C LEU A 223 12.34 19.02 4.93
N PRO A 224 12.39 19.24 6.28
CA PRO A 224 13.47 18.75 7.12
C PRO A 224 13.63 17.22 7.05
N ALA A 225 14.86 16.74 6.94
CA ALA A 225 15.17 15.31 6.79
C ALA A 225 14.85 14.47 8.04
N ASP A 226 14.77 15.09 9.20
CA ASP A 226 14.50 14.42 10.49
C ASP A 226 13.01 14.12 10.73
N ASN A 227 12.11 14.67 9.93
CA ASN A 227 10.69 14.39 9.98
C ASN A 227 10.03 14.49 8.58
N PRO A 228 10.32 13.56 7.69
CA PRO A 228 9.76 13.56 6.34
C PRO A 228 8.25 13.35 6.37
N LEU A 229 7.60 13.82 5.33
CA LEU A 229 6.23 13.45 5.05
C LEU A 229 6.20 11.99 4.57
N GLU A 230 5.24 11.23 5.07
CA GLU A 230 5.03 9.84 4.73
C GLU A 230 3.68 9.66 4.03
N ALA A 231 3.54 8.54 3.31
CA ALA A 231 2.28 8.20 2.66
C ALA A 231 1.96 6.72 2.82
N SER A 232 0.68 6.41 2.78
CA SER A 232 0.17 5.03 2.71
C SER A 232 -0.92 4.94 1.67
N PHE A 233 -1.07 3.75 1.08
CA PHE A 233 -2.15 3.47 0.14
C PHE A 233 -2.72 2.06 0.32
N VAL A 234 -3.98 1.91 -0.08
CA VAL A 234 -4.71 0.64 -0.16
C VAL A 234 -5.55 0.63 -1.43
N VAL A 235 -5.49 -0.47 -2.17
CA VAL A 235 -6.40 -0.73 -3.30
C VAL A 235 -7.18 -1.98 -3.01
N ILE A 236 -8.51 -1.90 -3.05
CA ILE A 236 -9.41 -3.04 -2.87
C ILE A 236 -10.17 -3.27 -4.17
N ASP A 237 -10.24 -4.51 -4.59
CA ASP A 237 -11.14 -4.97 -5.64
C ASP A 237 -12.59 -4.85 -5.14
N ALA A 238 -13.37 -4.04 -5.81
CA ALA A 238 -14.74 -3.76 -5.38
C ALA A 238 -15.66 -4.98 -5.46
N LYS A 239 -15.37 -5.97 -6.31
CA LYS A 239 -16.21 -7.16 -6.47
C LYS A 239 -15.90 -8.26 -5.46
N SER A 240 -14.62 -8.50 -5.20
CA SER A 240 -14.16 -9.62 -4.35
C SER A 240 -13.80 -9.21 -2.93
N GLY A 241 -13.55 -7.93 -2.65
CA GLY A 241 -12.98 -7.46 -1.38
C GLY A 241 -11.48 -7.74 -1.25
N GLU A 242 -10.83 -8.27 -2.28
CA GLU A 242 -9.40 -8.58 -2.26
C GLU A 242 -8.54 -7.31 -2.23
N ILE A 243 -7.52 -7.28 -1.38
CA ILE A 243 -6.51 -6.22 -1.37
C ILE A 243 -5.58 -6.45 -2.56
N ARG A 244 -5.68 -5.59 -3.56
CA ARG A 244 -4.86 -5.65 -4.78
C ARG A 244 -3.52 -4.94 -4.64
N ALA A 245 -3.45 -3.95 -3.74
CA ALA A 245 -2.22 -3.26 -3.44
C ALA A 245 -2.29 -2.65 -2.03
N ILE A 246 -1.14 -2.60 -1.34
CA ILE A 246 -1.03 -1.98 -0.02
C ILE A 246 0.40 -1.52 0.25
N SER A 247 0.54 -0.32 0.80
CA SER A 247 1.80 0.16 1.38
C SER A 247 1.52 0.99 2.63
N GLY A 248 2.35 0.80 3.63
CA GLY A 248 2.28 1.53 4.91
C GLY A 248 3.29 2.67 5.03
N GLY A 249 4.03 3.01 3.98
CA GLY A 249 5.00 4.10 4.02
C GLY A 249 6.22 3.87 3.13
N HIS A 250 7.31 4.54 3.47
CA HIS A 250 8.57 4.42 2.76
C HIS A 250 9.10 2.98 2.84
N GLU A 251 9.61 2.45 1.72
CA GLU A 251 9.94 1.03 1.57
C GLU A 251 11.39 0.69 1.95
N ASP A 252 12.08 1.54 2.70
CA ASP A 252 13.39 1.21 3.26
C ASP A 252 13.24 0.15 4.36
N VAL A 253 13.73 -1.06 4.07
CA VAL A 253 13.65 -2.24 4.95
C VAL A 253 14.25 -2.00 6.34
N SER A 254 15.20 -1.08 6.45
CA SER A 254 15.89 -0.77 7.73
C SER A 254 15.03 0.06 8.70
N GLN A 255 14.00 0.76 8.19
CA GLN A 255 13.14 1.67 8.96
C GLN A 255 11.70 1.20 9.12
N MET A 256 11.35 -0.01 8.65
CA MET A 256 9.99 -0.51 8.61
C MET A 256 9.50 -1.08 9.94
N GLN A 257 9.29 -0.24 10.92
CA GLN A 257 8.64 -0.65 12.16
C GLN A 257 7.12 -0.42 12.17
N PHE A 258 6.59 0.43 11.28
CA PHE A 258 5.21 0.91 11.37
C PHE A 258 4.45 0.82 10.05
N ASN A 259 3.30 0.11 10.05
CA ASN A 259 2.42 0.04 8.89
C ASN A 259 1.30 1.08 9.00
N ARG A 260 1.49 2.22 8.35
CA ARG A 260 0.55 3.36 8.38
C ARG A 260 -0.79 3.07 7.71
N ALA A 261 -0.87 2.04 6.85
CA ALA A 261 -2.14 1.63 6.26
C ALA A 261 -3.07 0.94 7.27
N LEU A 262 -2.49 0.33 8.32
CA LEU A 262 -3.20 -0.33 9.41
C LEU A 262 -3.40 0.60 10.62
N SER A 263 -2.56 1.61 10.77
CA SER A 263 -2.68 2.55 11.89
C SER A 263 -3.95 3.37 11.81
N ARG A 264 -4.61 3.55 12.94
CA ARG A 264 -5.80 4.37 13.04
C ARG A 264 -5.44 5.83 13.21
N ARG A 265 -5.88 6.64 12.26
CA ARG A 265 -5.70 8.10 12.27
C ARG A 265 -7.00 8.77 11.85
N SER A 266 -7.13 10.05 12.17
CA SER A 266 -8.31 10.83 11.80
C SER A 266 -8.55 10.79 10.28
N PRO A 267 -9.69 10.23 9.81
CA PRO A 267 -10.03 10.24 8.40
C PRO A 267 -10.52 11.63 7.93
N GLY A 268 -10.71 12.56 8.87
CA GLY A 268 -11.35 13.84 8.57
C GLY A 268 -12.66 13.64 7.82
N SER A 269 -12.93 14.48 6.84
CA SER A 269 -14.17 14.44 6.06
C SER A 269 -14.39 13.18 5.22
N ALA A 270 -13.42 12.25 5.15
CA ALA A 270 -13.65 10.97 4.45
C ALA A 270 -14.60 10.03 5.21
N ILE A 271 -14.93 10.32 6.47
CA ILE A 271 -15.97 9.59 7.21
C ILE A 271 -17.40 10.00 6.79
N LYS A 272 -17.58 11.19 6.22
CA LYS A 272 -18.91 11.75 5.92
C LYS A 272 -19.81 10.89 5.04
N PRO A 273 -19.34 10.11 4.05
CA PRO A 273 -20.22 9.22 3.30
C PRO A 273 -21.04 8.27 4.17
N PHE A 274 -20.47 7.78 5.27
CA PHE A 274 -21.18 6.91 6.22
C PHE A 274 -22.20 7.69 7.06
N VAL A 275 -21.89 8.94 7.40
CA VAL A 275 -22.82 9.84 8.09
C VAL A 275 -24.03 10.16 7.20
N TYR A 276 -23.78 10.47 5.93
CA TYR A 276 -24.84 10.74 4.96
C TYR A 276 -25.64 9.48 4.63
N ALA A 277 -25.00 8.31 4.55
CA ALA A 277 -25.69 7.05 4.35
C ALA A 277 -26.63 6.73 5.52
N ALA A 278 -26.19 6.92 6.77
CA ALA A 278 -27.05 6.73 7.94
C ALA A 278 -28.27 7.67 7.92
N ALA A 279 -28.09 8.91 7.50
CA ALA A 279 -29.20 9.85 7.37
C ALA A 279 -30.15 9.50 6.20
N LEU A 280 -29.61 8.93 5.13
CA LEU A 280 -30.42 8.50 3.97
C LEU A 280 -31.18 7.18 4.23
N GLU A 281 -30.71 6.32 5.17
CA GLU A 281 -31.48 5.17 5.66
C GLU A 281 -32.77 5.60 6.37
N GLU A 282 -32.75 6.75 7.05
CA GLU A 282 -33.94 7.34 7.69
C GLU A 282 -34.92 8.00 6.68
N GLY A 283 -34.58 7.99 5.42
CA GLY A 283 -35.38 8.59 4.34
C GLY A 283 -34.82 9.92 3.84
N GLY A 284 -35.61 10.55 3.00
CA GLY A 284 -35.26 11.82 2.38
C GLY A 284 -34.52 11.73 1.06
N THR A 285 -34.30 12.89 0.47
CA THR A 285 -33.72 13.08 -0.87
C THR A 285 -32.38 13.80 -0.81
N LEU A 286 -31.71 13.89 -1.95
CA LEU A 286 -30.46 14.65 -2.08
C LEU A 286 -30.71 16.16 -2.05
N ASP A 287 -31.94 16.59 -2.35
CA ASP A 287 -32.34 18.00 -2.39
C ASP A 287 -32.88 18.54 -1.05
N ASP A 288 -33.12 17.65 -0.08
CA ASP A 288 -33.65 18.07 1.22
C ASP A 288 -32.78 19.16 1.84
N PRO A 289 -33.41 20.20 2.38
CA PRO A 289 -32.69 21.31 2.98
C PRO A 289 -32.01 20.88 4.29
N ILE A 290 -30.76 21.26 4.44
CA ILE A 290 -30.02 21.08 5.68
C ILE A 290 -29.31 22.38 6.08
N CYS A 291 -29.36 22.71 7.39
CA CYS A 291 -28.83 24.00 7.83
C CYS A 291 -27.29 24.06 7.86
N ASN A 292 -26.71 24.99 7.12
CA ASN A 292 -25.33 25.43 7.26
C ASN A 292 -25.24 26.54 8.35
N CYS A 293 -25.71 26.22 9.55
CA CYS A 293 -25.88 27.15 10.67
C CYS A 293 -24.80 26.93 11.73
N PRO A 294 -24.34 27.99 12.42
CA PRO A 294 -23.41 27.87 13.54
C PRO A 294 -23.95 26.96 14.65
N ILE A 295 -23.06 26.15 15.20
CA ILE A 295 -23.32 25.22 16.30
C ILE A 295 -22.49 25.69 17.52
N ARG A 296 -23.12 25.74 18.69
CA ARG A 296 -22.44 26.00 19.97
C ARG A 296 -22.99 25.02 21.00
N MET A 297 -22.14 24.14 21.53
CA MET A 297 -22.54 23.15 22.52
C MET A 297 -21.56 23.18 23.70
N ARG A 298 -22.06 23.00 24.91
CA ARG A 298 -21.23 22.88 26.11
C ARG A 298 -20.79 21.43 26.24
N GLY A 299 -19.49 21.18 26.18
CA GLY A 299 -18.92 19.85 26.45
C GLY A 299 -18.96 19.48 27.93
N GLY A 300 -18.78 18.17 28.23
CA GLY A 300 -18.78 17.66 29.61
C GLY A 300 -17.69 18.26 30.52
N ASN A 301 -16.63 18.86 29.93
CA ASN A 301 -15.57 19.59 30.63
C ASN A 301 -15.87 21.09 30.82
N GLY A 302 -17.10 21.53 30.54
CA GLY A 302 -17.54 22.93 30.62
C GLY A 302 -17.07 23.82 29.46
N LYS A 303 -16.20 23.34 28.57
CA LYS A 303 -15.74 24.09 27.39
C LYS A 303 -16.80 24.13 26.30
N ILE A 304 -16.89 25.26 25.60
CA ILE A 304 -17.81 25.40 24.46
C ILE A 304 -17.14 24.80 23.23
N TRP A 305 -17.77 23.79 22.63
CA TRP A 305 -17.43 23.30 21.33
C TRP A 305 -18.20 24.05 20.24
N ALA A 306 -17.48 24.71 19.35
CA ALA A 306 -18.03 25.54 18.28
C ALA A 306 -17.33 25.20 16.96
N PRO A 307 -17.75 24.09 16.29
CA PRO A 307 -17.15 23.66 15.04
C PRO A 307 -17.36 24.72 13.95
N GLN A 308 -16.44 24.75 12.98
CA GLN A 308 -16.49 25.64 11.85
C GLN A 308 -16.35 24.84 10.54
N ASN A 309 -16.84 25.42 9.45
CA ASN A 309 -16.52 24.93 8.12
C ASN A 309 -15.05 25.21 7.82
N PHE A 310 -14.47 24.35 6.97
CA PHE A 310 -13.14 24.61 6.44
C PHE A 310 -13.18 25.91 5.60
N ARG A 311 -12.12 26.72 5.69
CA ARG A 311 -11.99 27.93 4.86
C ARG A 311 -11.86 27.53 3.40
N GLU A 312 -12.80 27.96 2.58
CA GLU A 312 -12.79 27.81 1.13
C GLU A 312 -12.83 29.19 0.48
N ASP A 313 -12.21 29.27 -0.69
CA ASP A 313 -12.23 30.50 -1.51
C ASP A 313 -13.63 30.87 -2.02
N ASN A 314 -14.50 29.87 -2.11
CA ASN A 314 -15.91 30.04 -2.46
C ASN A 314 -16.75 29.35 -1.37
N PRO A 315 -16.98 30.02 -0.24
CA PRO A 315 -17.70 29.44 0.89
C PRO A 315 -19.16 29.16 0.51
N VAL A 316 -19.64 27.98 0.92
CA VAL A 316 -21.05 27.66 0.79
C VAL A 316 -21.89 28.61 1.64
N PRO A 317 -22.96 29.22 1.10
CA PRO A 317 -23.79 30.19 1.83
C PRO A 317 -24.31 29.64 3.15
N ARG A 318 -24.48 30.53 4.13
CA ARG A 318 -25.17 30.20 5.39
C ARG A 318 -26.67 30.01 5.16
N GLY A 319 -27.32 29.28 6.07
CA GLY A 319 -28.72 28.95 5.97
C GLY A 319 -28.93 27.55 5.36
N ASN A 320 -30.11 27.32 4.83
CA ASN A 320 -30.46 26.03 4.26
C ASN A 320 -29.79 25.81 2.89
N ILE A 321 -29.12 24.66 2.76
CA ILE A 321 -28.49 24.19 1.53
C ILE A 321 -28.99 22.77 1.21
N PRO A 322 -29.01 22.33 -0.06
CA PRO A 322 -29.31 20.96 -0.39
C PRO A 322 -28.36 19.98 0.29
N ARG A 323 -28.87 18.84 0.75
CA ARG A 323 -28.09 17.75 1.38
C ARG A 323 -26.90 17.35 0.50
N ALA A 324 -27.10 17.19 -0.81
CA ALA A 324 -26.05 16.87 -1.77
C ALA A 324 -24.90 17.90 -1.74
N ILE A 325 -25.20 19.19 -1.62
CA ILE A 325 -24.17 20.24 -1.60
C ILE A 325 -23.31 20.16 -0.33
N GLY A 326 -23.93 19.87 0.81
CA GLY A 326 -23.21 19.62 2.05
C GLY A 326 -22.18 18.52 1.91
N PHE A 327 -22.50 17.46 1.19
CA PHE A 327 -21.60 16.34 0.87
C PHE A 327 -20.53 16.72 -0.17
N ILE A 328 -20.96 17.24 -1.31
CA ILE A 328 -20.09 17.53 -2.47
C ILE A 328 -19.02 18.56 -2.13
N ARG A 329 -19.41 19.62 -1.39
CA ARG A 329 -18.50 20.67 -0.89
C ARG A 329 -17.88 20.34 0.46
N SER A 330 -18.20 19.16 1.01
CA SER A 330 -17.62 18.65 2.26
C SER A 330 -17.83 19.56 3.48
N VAL A 331 -18.99 20.22 3.57
CA VAL A 331 -19.28 21.22 4.61
C VAL A 331 -19.48 20.55 5.97
N ASN A 332 -18.90 21.10 7.06
CA ASN A 332 -18.93 20.47 8.39
C ASN A 332 -20.25 20.67 9.11
N LEU A 333 -20.72 21.94 9.17
CA LEU A 333 -21.90 22.29 9.96
C LEU A 333 -23.17 21.54 9.51
N PRO A 334 -23.49 21.44 8.21
CA PRO A 334 -24.63 20.64 7.74
C PRO A 334 -24.50 19.17 8.14
N THR A 335 -23.29 18.61 8.06
CA THR A 335 -23.06 17.19 8.44
C THR A 335 -23.40 16.94 9.92
N ILE A 336 -23.02 17.86 10.81
CA ILE A 336 -23.32 17.78 12.24
C ILE A 336 -24.81 17.99 12.48
N GLN A 337 -25.40 19.04 11.86
CA GLN A 337 -26.84 19.33 11.98
C GLN A 337 -27.70 18.17 11.55
N MET A 338 -27.30 17.47 10.48
CA MET A 338 -28.02 16.30 9.97
C MET A 338 -28.10 15.18 11.01
N ILE A 339 -27.00 14.84 11.68
CA ILE A 339 -27.01 13.82 12.73
C ILE A 339 -27.81 14.28 13.96
N LEU A 340 -27.75 15.56 14.32
CA LEU A 340 -28.54 16.11 15.41
C LEU A 340 -30.04 16.14 15.14
N SER A 341 -30.46 16.16 13.87
CA SER A 341 -31.88 16.14 13.49
C SER A 341 -32.50 14.74 13.44
N ILE A 342 -31.70 13.70 13.60
CA ILE A 342 -32.13 12.29 13.57
C ILE A 342 -32.21 11.76 15.01
N GLU A 343 -33.33 11.13 15.34
CA GLU A 343 -33.47 10.46 16.62
C GLU A 343 -32.45 9.32 16.72
N TYR A 344 -31.63 9.29 17.79
CA TYR A 344 -30.47 8.40 17.94
C TYR A 344 -29.48 8.44 16.77
N GLY A 345 -29.34 9.62 16.12
CA GLY A 345 -28.55 9.77 14.90
C GLY A 345 -27.09 9.33 15.04
N MET A 346 -26.50 9.56 16.21
CA MET A 346 -25.14 9.14 16.49
C MET A 346 -25.00 7.61 16.54
N ASP A 347 -25.93 6.91 17.21
CA ASP A 347 -25.91 5.45 17.31
C ASP A 347 -26.18 4.81 15.95
N LYS A 348 -27.09 5.37 15.16
CA LYS A 348 -27.40 4.93 13.79
C LYS A 348 -26.19 5.08 12.88
N PHE A 349 -25.48 6.20 12.97
CA PHE A 349 -24.24 6.40 12.22
C PHE A 349 -23.17 5.38 12.60
N ILE A 350 -22.91 5.18 13.90
CA ILE A 350 -21.92 4.22 14.39
C ILE A 350 -22.29 2.79 13.94
N ALA A 351 -23.56 2.41 14.08
CA ALA A 351 -24.05 1.08 13.68
C ALA A 351 -23.89 0.86 12.16
N LEU A 352 -24.20 1.87 11.33
CA LEU A 352 -24.02 1.76 9.88
C LEU A 352 -22.53 1.66 9.53
N ALA A 353 -21.67 2.51 10.10
CA ALA A 353 -20.23 2.47 9.86
C ALA A 353 -19.66 1.09 10.22
N HIS A 354 -20.14 0.51 11.31
CA HIS A 354 -19.77 -0.82 11.76
C HIS A 354 -20.22 -1.92 10.77
N ARG A 355 -21.47 -1.86 10.25
CA ARG A 355 -21.92 -2.74 9.15
C ARG A 355 -21.05 -2.61 7.90
N CYS A 356 -20.46 -1.45 7.69
CA CYS A 356 -19.51 -1.19 6.59
C CYS A 356 -18.06 -1.58 6.90
N GLY A 357 -17.78 -2.22 8.07
CA GLY A 357 -16.45 -2.69 8.45
C GLY A 357 -15.55 -1.62 9.06
N ILE A 358 -16.10 -0.49 9.50
CA ILE A 358 -15.38 0.54 10.26
C ILE A 358 -15.67 0.35 11.75
N TRP A 359 -14.66 0.10 12.56
CA TRP A 359 -14.82 -0.36 13.93
C TRP A 359 -15.04 0.75 14.95
N ALA A 360 -15.93 0.47 15.88
CA ALA A 360 -16.21 1.30 17.02
C ALA A 360 -15.87 0.51 18.28
N ASN A 361 -14.78 0.79 18.95
CA ASN A 361 -14.37 0.23 20.24
C ASN A 361 -14.09 -1.29 20.35
N ARG A 362 -13.08 -1.67 21.16
CA ARG A 362 -12.55 -3.03 21.42
C ARG A 362 -13.57 -4.07 21.90
N ASN A 363 -14.63 -3.66 22.60
CA ASN A 363 -15.58 -4.58 23.21
C ASN A 363 -16.51 -5.31 22.22
N VAL A 364 -16.56 -4.90 20.96
CA VAL A 364 -17.39 -5.51 19.92
C VAL A 364 -16.66 -6.64 19.17
N LEU A 365 -15.36 -6.82 19.42
CA LEU A 365 -14.53 -7.83 18.76
C LEU A 365 -14.70 -9.26 19.31
N LYS A 366 -15.64 -9.50 20.24
CA LYS A 366 -15.74 -10.79 20.94
C LYS A 366 -16.54 -11.86 20.20
N ASP A 367 -17.24 -11.56 19.13
CA ASP A 367 -18.12 -12.52 18.48
C ASP A 367 -17.76 -12.78 17.02
N SER A 368 -17.48 -14.08 16.78
CA SER A 368 -17.50 -14.83 15.52
C SER A 368 -16.32 -14.72 14.55
N ASP A 369 -16.26 -15.66 13.66
CA ASP A 369 -15.29 -16.04 12.60
C ASP A 369 -14.59 -14.92 11.79
N GLY A 370 -14.95 -13.69 12.02
CA GLY A 370 -14.29 -12.47 11.52
C GLY A 370 -13.01 -12.06 12.27
N LEU A 371 -12.75 -12.66 13.42
CA LEU A 371 -11.75 -12.25 14.40
C LEU A 371 -10.30 -12.31 13.91
N VAL A 372 -9.96 -13.18 13.01
CA VAL A 372 -8.57 -13.45 12.62
C VAL A 372 -7.91 -12.22 12.01
N TRP A 373 -8.57 -11.53 11.10
CA TRP A 373 -8.02 -10.34 10.45
C TRP A 373 -7.97 -9.12 11.37
N PHE A 374 -8.97 -8.95 12.20
CA PHE A 374 -9.05 -7.81 13.12
C PHE A 374 -8.26 -8.03 14.43
N LYS A 375 -8.11 -9.24 14.90
CA LYS A 375 -7.11 -9.56 15.94
C LYS A 375 -5.70 -9.26 15.45
N TYR A 376 -5.41 -9.53 14.18
CA TYR A 376 -4.16 -9.15 13.56
C TYR A 376 -3.96 -7.63 13.59
N LEU A 377 -4.97 -6.83 13.28
CA LEU A 377 -4.92 -5.37 13.39
C LEU A 377 -4.79 -4.90 14.85
N SER A 378 -5.37 -5.63 15.82
CA SER A 378 -5.29 -5.32 17.25
C SER A 378 -4.04 -5.87 17.94
N SER A 379 -3.41 -6.93 17.44
CA SER A 379 -2.14 -7.45 17.98
C SER A 379 -0.94 -6.50 17.76
N LEU A 380 -1.12 -5.45 16.98
CA LEU A 380 -0.16 -4.34 16.86
C LEU A 380 -0.02 -3.51 18.16
N GLU A 381 -0.80 -3.82 19.20
CA GLU A 381 -0.64 -3.26 20.55
C GLU A 381 0.74 -3.51 21.16
N GLU A 382 1.41 -4.59 20.80
CA GLU A 382 2.78 -4.89 21.24
C GLU A 382 3.82 -3.85 20.76
N TYR A 383 3.42 -2.95 19.86
CA TYR A 383 4.29 -1.89 19.33
C TYR A 383 4.06 -0.49 19.94
N GLY A 384 3.42 -0.40 21.10
CA GLY A 384 3.35 0.85 21.88
C GLY A 384 2.36 1.90 21.38
N LEU A 385 1.24 1.49 20.80
CA LEU A 385 0.17 2.36 20.28
C LEU A 385 -1.04 2.49 21.23
N ASP A 386 -0.82 2.48 22.52
CA ASP A 386 -1.82 2.27 23.57
C ASP A 386 -2.94 3.33 23.71
N GLU A 387 -2.83 4.52 23.14
CA GLU A 387 -3.79 5.61 23.40
C GLU A 387 -4.65 6.08 22.20
N VAL A 388 -4.40 5.63 20.97
CA VAL A 388 -5.11 6.12 19.78
C VAL A 388 -6.16 5.13 19.23
N ASP A 389 -6.30 3.98 19.85
CA ASP A 389 -6.92 2.79 19.24
C ASP A 389 -8.39 2.55 19.58
N GLU A 390 -9.14 3.57 19.97
CA GLU A 390 -10.55 3.40 20.35
C GLU A 390 -11.54 3.24 19.17
N GLY A 391 -11.10 3.34 17.91
CA GLY A 391 -12.00 3.32 16.76
C GLY A 391 -12.99 4.50 16.77
N LEU A 392 -14.20 4.30 16.22
CA LEU A 392 -15.22 5.35 16.23
C LEU A 392 -15.82 5.51 17.64
N VAL A 393 -15.68 6.70 18.21
CA VAL A 393 -16.24 7.07 19.51
C VAL A 393 -17.57 7.78 19.29
N PRO A 394 -18.66 7.49 20.06
CA PRO A 394 -19.97 8.12 19.90
C PRO A 394 -19.99 9.57 20.44
N LYS A 395 -19.15 10.42 19.83
CA LYS A 395 -19.06 11.86 20.13
C LYS A 395 -19.26 12.66 18.85
N LEU A 396 -19.92 13.79 18.90
CA LEU A 396 -20.23 14.62 17.71
C LEU A 396 -19.02 14.95 16.82
N PRO A 397 -17.80 15.21 17.31
CA PRO A 397 -16.64 15.40 16.46
C PRO A 397 -16.33 14.21 15.54
N THR A 398 -16.78 13.00 15.88
CA THR A 398 -16.60 11.79 15.06
C THR A 398 -17.31 11.89 13.70
N VAL A 399 -18.45 12.59 13.61
CA VAL A 399 -19.18 12.78 12.32
C VAL A 399 -18.40 13.60 11.29
N ILE A 400 -17.39 14.33 11.73
CA ILE A 400 -16.45 15.09 10.89
C ILE A 400 -15.04 14.48 10.90
N GLY A 401 -14.89 13.28 11.49
CA GLY A 401 -13.69 12.45 11.41
C GLY A 401 -12.66 12.66 12.50
N ALA A 402 -13.05 13.04 13.71
CA ALA A 402 -12.12 13.18 14.83
C ALA A 402 -11.65 11.83 15.42
N SER A 403 -12.36 10.74 15.18
CA SER A 403 -11.99 9.39 15.65
C SER A 403 -11.04 8.69 14.68
N GLY A 404 -10.21 7.76 15.19
CA GLY A 404 -9.25 7.02 14.40
C GLY A 404 -9.90 5.93 13.53
N VAL A 405 -9.49 5.87 12.26
CA VAL A 405 -9.87 4.83 11.28
C VAL A 405 -8.63 4.43 10.49
N SER A 406 -8.38 3.13 10.31
CA SER A 406 -7.30 2.67 9.45
C SER A 406 -7.64 2.87 7.97
N LEU A 407 -6.62 2.97 7.12
CA LEU A 407 -6.85 3.15 5.69
C LEU A 407 -7.48 1.91 5.05
N VAL A 408 -7.18 0.71 5.58
CA VAL A 408 -7.79 -0.56 5.14
C VAL A 408 -9.28 -0.60 5.48
N GLU A 409 -9.67 -0.25 6.72
CA GLU A 409 -11.09 -0.16 7.13
C GLU A 409 -11.84 0.85 6.26
N LEU A 410 -11.25 2.01 6.03
CA LEU A 410 -11.85 3.05 5.22
C LEU A 410 -12.06 2.60 3.77
N ALA A 411 -11.04 2.00 3.14
CA ALA A 411 -11.14 1.47 1.77
C ALA A 411 -12.19 0.35 1.66
N ALA A 412 -12.25 -0.57 2.63
CA ALA A 412 -13.24 -1.64 2.68
C ALA A 412 -14.68 -1.09 2.81
N GLY A 413 -14.84 -0.09 3.68
CA GLY A 413 -16.12 0.60 3.86
C GLY A 413 -16.60 1.31 2.59
N TYR A 414 -15.70 1.95 1.85
CA TYR A 414 -16.05 2.56 0.55
C TYR A 414 -16.38 1.50 -0.52
N GLY A 415 -15.84 0.30 -0.40
CA GLY A 415 -16.25 -0.84 -1.22
C GLY A 415 -17.75 -1.14 -1.13
N VAL A 416 -18.40 -0.81 -0.02
CA VAL A 416 -19.86 -0.96 0.15
C VAL A 416 -20.61 -0.08 -0.85
N PHE A 417 -20.16 1.15 -1.06
CA PHE A 417 -20.78 2.07 -2.04
C PHE A 417 -20.56 1.60 -3.48
N ALA A 418 -19.39 1.02 -3.76
CA ALA A 418 -19.07 0.47 -5.08
C ALA A 418 -19.91 -0.80 -5.41
N ARG A 419 -20.37 -1.53 -4.38
CA ARG A 419 -21.11 -2.80 -4.48
C ARG A 419 -22.61 -2.66 -4.20
N GLY A 420 -23.20 -1.48 -4.35
CA GLY A 420 -24.63 -1.28 -4.12
C GLY A 420 -25.09 -1.64 -2.71
N GLY A 421 -24.27 -1.36 -1.68
CA GLY A 421 -24.62 -1.52 -0.27
C GLY A 421 -24.19 -2.83 0.39
N THR A 422 -23.38 -3.65 -0.28
CA THR A 422 -22.90 -4.94 0.26
C THR A 422 -21.48 -4.80 0.81
N TYR A 423 -21.25 -5.20 2.04
CA TYR A 423 -19.91 -5.32 2.64
C TYR A 423 -19.30 -6.68 2.35
N ILE A 424 -18.04 -6.66 1.96
CA ILE A 424 -17.17 -7.84 1.87
C ILE A 424 -15.92 -7.56 2.67
N LYS A 425 -15.58 -8.50 3.57
CA LYS A 425 -14.37 -8.40 4.38
C LYS A 425 -13.12 -8.42 3.49
N PRO A 426 -12.18 -7.47 3.65
CA PRO A 426 -10.95 -7.49 2.86
C PRO A 426 -10.10 -8.73 3.16
N THR A 427 -9.49 -9.29 2.12
CA THR A 427 -8.55 -10.41 2.22
C THR A 427 -7.26 -10.13 1.46
N LEU A 428 -6.15 -10.69 1.94
CA LEU A 428 -4.81 -10.56 1.34
C LEU A 428 -4.29 -11.90 0.80
N ILE A 429 -4.88 -13.01 1.23
CA ILE A 429 -4.44 -14.38 0.90
C ILE A 429 -5.60 -15.16 0.33
N ARG A 430 -5.36 -15.88 -0.77
CA ARG A 430 -6.33 -16.81 -1.38
C ARG A 430 -6.11 -18.24 -0.91
N GLU A 431 -4.84 -18.67 -0.88
CA GLU A 431 -4.48 -20.04 -0.58
C GLU A 431 -3.06 -20.10 -0.02
N VAL A 432 -2.83 -21.01 0.91
CA VAL A 432 -1.51 -21.38 1.40
C VAL A 432 -1.35 -22.89 1.23
N LYS A 433 -0.31 -23.30 0.53
CA LYS A 433 0.11 -24.70 0.39
C LYS A 433 1.39 -24.94 1.16
N ASP A 434 1.48 -26.12 1.78
CA ASP A 434 2.69 -26.58 2.42
C ASP A 434 3.79 -26.96 1.38
N PRO A 435 5.01 -27.31 1.81
CA PRO A 435 6.08 -27.73 0.93
C PRO A 435 5.72 -28.91 0.03
N ASP A 436 4.87 -29.83 0.50
CA ASP A 436 4.41 -31.02 -0.23
C ASP A 436 3.32 -30.71 -1.25
N GLY A 437 2.87 -29.46 -1.30
CA GLY A 437 1.82 -28.99 -2.22
C GLY A 437 0.40 -29.23 -1.71
N LYS A 438 0.24 -29.75 -0.49
CA LYS A 438 -1.06 -29.91 0.16
C LYS A 438 -1.59 -28.56 0.62
N THR A 439 -2.86 -28.28 0.38
CA THR A 439 -3.49 -27.06 0.85
C THR A 439 -3.56 -27.06 2.39
N TRP A 440 -2.84 -26.11 2.99
CA TRP A 440 -2.85 -25.88 4.43
C TRP A 440 -3.96 -24.93 4.85
N LEU A 441 -4.19 -23.89 4.04
CA LEU A 441 -5.23 -22.88 4.30
C LEU A 441 -5.82 -22.41 2.97
N THR A 442 -7.15 -22.39 2.89
CA THR A 442 -7.88 -21.81 1.77
C THR A 442 -8.85 -20.77 2.31
N PHE A 443 -8.82 -19.59 1.74
CA PHE A 443 -9.82 -18.58 2.02
C PHE A 443 -11.01 -18.81 1.10
N ASN A 444 -12.09 -19.33 1.66
CA ASN A 444 -13.36 -19.39 0.95
C ASN A 444 -13.80 -17.98 0.54
N LYS A 445 -14.65 -17.89 -0.49
CA LYS A 445 -15.25 -16.60 -0.88
C LYS A 445 -15.75 -15.89 0.38
N PRO A 446 -15.31 -14.65 0.65
CA PRO A 446 -15.72 -13.96 1.86
C PRO A 446 -17.24 -13.79 1.90
N GLU A 447 -17.79 -13.85 3.09
CA GLU A 447 -19.23 -13.66 3.30
C GLU A 447 -19.63 -12.23 2.86
N GLU A 448 -20.67 -12.17 2.04
CA GLU A 448 -21.28 -10.92 1.62
C GLU A 448 -22.39 -10.53 2.60
N LYS A 449 -22.25 -9.36 3.25
CA LYS A 449 -23.23 -8.85 4.21
C LYS A 449 -23.88 -7.57 3.70
N ARG A 450 -25.20 -7.51 3.67
CA ARG A 450 -25.90 -6.26 3.36
C ARG A 450 -25.63 -5.25 4.49
N ALA A 451 -24.91 -4.19 4.17
CA ALA A 451 -24.57 -3.12 5.11
C ALA A 451 -25.57 -1.96 5.06
N MET A 452 -26.17 -1.71 3.88
CA MET A 452 -27.19 -0.67 3.67
C MET A 452 -28.08 -1.00 2.45
N PRO A 453 -29.25 -0.37 2.31
CA PRO A 453 -30.07 -0.46 1.10
C PRO A 453 -29.31 -0.01 -0.14
N GLU A 454 -29.59 -0.65 -1.27
CA GLU A 454 -28.95 -0.33 -2.56
C GLU A 454 -29.20 1.12 -3.00
N GLU A 455 -30.40 1.64 -2.81
CA GLU A 455 -30.75 3.02 -3.09
C GLU A 455 -29.93 4.04 -2.28
N VAL A 456 -29.56 3.71 -1.03
CA VAL A 456 -28.69 4.55 -0.21
C VAL A 456 -27.28 4.56 -0.80
N ALA A 457 -26.74 3.39 -1.11
CA ALA A 457 -25.41 3.27 -1.71
C ALA A 457 -25.35 4.00 -3.07
N LYS A 458 -26.40 3.89 -3.89
CA LYS A 458 -26.56 4.61 -5.15
C LYS A 458 -26.53 6.14 -4.96
N LYS A 459 -27.30 6.66 -4.00
CA LYS A 459 -27.28 8.10 -3.67
C LYS A 459 -25.89 8.58 -3.24
N ILE A 460 -25.15 7.77 -2.48
CA ILE A 460 -23.76 8.09 -2.12
C ILE A 460 -22.84 8.06 -3.35
N ALA A 461 -23.02 7.10 -4.26
CA ALA A 461 -22.25 7.04 -5.51
C ALA A 461 -22.52 8.26 -6.42
N ILE A 462 -23.78 8.68 -6.57
CA ILE A 462 -24.20 9.90 -7.30
C ILE A 462 -23.45 11.13 -6.73
N MET A 463 -23.51 11.34 -5.43
CA MET A 463 -22.80 12.45 -4.78
C MET A 463 -21.28 12.33 -4.92
N GLY A 464 -20.72 11.12 -4.80
CA GLY A 464 -19.29 10.84 -4.99
C GLY A 464 -18.82 11.14 -6.41
N ARG A 465 -19.63 10.84 -7.43
CA ARG A 465 -19.40 11.23 -8.83
C ARG A 465 -19.39 12.76 -8.98
N ALA A 466 -20.34 13.42 -8.37
CA ALA A 466 -20.43 14.88 -8.38
C ALA A 466 -19.23 15.55 -7.70
N VAL A 467 -18.64 14.95 -6.65
CA VAL A 467 -17.40 15.44 -5.99
C VAL A 467 -16.26 15.57 -7.00
N THR A 468 -16.11 14.63 -7.95
CA THR A 468 -15.06 14.66 -8.97
C THR A 468 -15.34 15.63 -10.12
N LYS A 469 -16.59 16.09 -10.29
CA LYS A 469 -17.01 16.98 -11.37
C LYS A 469 -17.07 18.44 -10.97
N PHE A 470 -17.66 18.75 -9.81
CA PHE A 470 -17.78 20.14 -9.32
C PHE A 470 -17.56 20.31 -7.80
N GLY A 471 -17.11 19.25 -7.11
CA GLY A 471 -16.77 19.26 -5.68
C GLY A 471 -15.28 19.37 -5.39
N THR A 472 -14.89 18.83 -4.24
CA THR A 472 -13.53 18.96 -3.69
C THR A 472 -12.42 18.25 -4.49
N LEU A 473 -12.77 17.39 -5.45
CA LEU A 473 -11.85 16.71 -6.37
C LEU A 473 -11.90 17.25 -7.82
N LYS A 474 -12.67 18.30 -8.09
CA LYS A 474 -12.83 18.86 -9.44
C LYS A 474 -11.50 19.15 -10.13
N ILE A 475 -10.56 19.78 -9.43
CA ILE A 475 -9.27 20.20 -10.01
C ILE A 475 -8.38 18.98 -10.26
N SER A 476 -8.18 18.14 -9.26
CA SER A 476 -7.30 16.97 -9.36
C SER A 476 -7.78 15.90 -10.33
N MET A 477 -9.10 15.80 -10.55
CA MET A 477 -9.71 14.84 -11.47
C MET A 477 -10.07 15.43 -12.85
N ARG A 478 -9.63 16.66 -13.16
CA ARG A 478 -9.91 17.29 -14.45
C ARG A 478 -9.33 16.46 -15.60
N GLY A 479 -10.18 16.13 -16.59
CA GLY A 479 -9.77 15.40 -17.80
C GLY A 479 -9.52 13.90 -17.57
N ILE A 480 -9.88 13.34 -16.40
CA ILE A 480 -9.86 11.89 -16.21
C ILE A 480 -10.92 11.24 -17.12
N GLU A 481 -10.49 10.24 -17.87
CA GLU A 481 -11.38 9.51 -18.78
C GLU A 481 -12.16 8.39 -18.09
N GLN A 482 -11.53 7.75 -17.06
CA GLN A 482 -12.19 6.74 -16.26
C GLN A 482 -13.24 7.40 -15.36
N GLN A 483 -14.44 6.82 -15.31
CA GLN A 483 -15.46 7.27 -14.37
C GLN A 483 -15.04 6.91 -12.94
N VAL A 484 -14.93 7.91 -12.09
CA VAL A 484 -14.47 7.78 -10.70
C VAL A 484 -15.33 8.63 -9.79
N ALA A 485 -15.82 8.05 -8.70
CA ALA A 485 -16.39 8.74 -7.56
C ALA A 485 -15.29 9.01 -6.51
N GLY A 486 -15.50 9.96 -5.61
CA GLY A 486 -14.49 10.24 -4.62
C GLY A 486 -14.94 11.07 -3.43
N LYS A 487 -14.11 11.08 -2.41
CA LYS A 487 -14.24 11.95 -1.23
C LYS A 487 -12.86 12.30 -0.69
N THR A 488 -12.67 13.56 -0.35
CA THR A 488 -11.47 14.05 0.31
C THR A 488 -11.62 14.02 1.82
N GLY A 489 -10.52 13.78 2.52
CA GLY A 489 -10.37 13.94 3.94
C GLY A 489 -9.19 14.85 4.27
N THR A 490 -9.38 15.68 5.26
CA THR A 490 -8.33 16.51 5.86
C THR A 490 -8.56 16.48 7.36
N ALA A 491 -7.56 16.02 8.11
CA ALA A 491 -7.65 16.01 9.57
C ALA A 491 -7.53 17.42 10.15
N ASN A 492 -7.92 17.60 11.40
CA ASN A 492 -7.76 18.86 12.10
C ASN A 492 -6.30 19.34 12.02
N ASN A 493 -6.12 20.65 11.87
CA ASN A 493 -4.81 21.28 11.69
C ASN A 493 -4.00 20.71 10.50
N SER A 494 -4.65 20.10 9.52
CA SER A 494 -4.00 19.50 8.35
C SER A 494 -2.89 18.49 8.70
N THR A 495 -3.05 17.71 9.77
CA THR A 495 -2.08 16.68 10.17
C THR A 495 -2.07 15.48 9.24
N ASP A 496 -3.20 15.22 8.58
CA ASP A 496 -3.36 14.19 7.57
C ASP A 496 -4.18 14.72 6.39
N ALA A 497 -3.76 14.37 5.19
CA ALA A 497 -4.44 14.67 3.94
C ALA A 497 -4.71 13.36 3.19
N LEU A 498 -5.97 13.03 2.95
CA LEU A 498 -6.33 11.77 2.32
C LEU A 498 -7.41 11.92 1.25
N THR A 499 -7.44 10.97 0.35
CA THR A 499 -8.48 10.86 -0.68
C THR A 499 -8.85 9.39 -0.84
N VAL A 500 -10.15 9.11 -0.87
CA VAL A 500 -10.66 7.81 -1.28
C VAL A 500 -11.44 8.01 -2.56
N THR A 501 -11.09 7.24 -3.57
CA THR A 501 -11.74 7.22 -4.88
C THR A 501 -12.17 5.80 -5.22
N TRP A 502 -13.27 5.66 -5.95
CA TRP A 502 -13.76 4.35 -6.34
C TRP A 502 -14.50 4.37 -7.67
N ASN A 503 -14.55 3.22 -8.28
CA ASN A 503 -15.45 2.88 -9.39
C ASN A 503 -16.05 1.48 -9.10
N PRO A 504 -16.88 0.90 -9.97
CA PRO A 504 -17.43 -0.44 -9.75
C PRO A 504 -16.42 -1.59 -9.72
N GLU A 505 -15.13 -1.34 -10.04
CA GLU A 505 -14.07 -2.37 -10.03
C GLU A 505 -13.09 -2.21 -8.88
N TYR A 506 -12.66 -0.97 -8.53
CA TYR A 506 -11.65 -0.72 -7.50
C TYR A 506 -12.02 0.41 -6.56
N VAL A 507 -11.50 0.31 -5.33
CA VAL A 507 -11.40 1.41 -4.37
C VAL A 507 -9.93 1.74 -4.18
N ILE A 508 -9.53 2.99 -4.33
CA ILE A 508 -8.16 3.48 -4.08
C ILE A 508 -8.22 4.50 -2.94
N ALA A 509 -7.57 4.18 -1.83
CA ALA A 509 -7.40 5.08 -0.69
C ALA A 509 -5.93 5.46 -0.55
N ILE A 510 -5.63 6.76 -0.42
CA ILE A 510 -4.28 7.30 -0.28
C ILE A 510 -4.28 8.32 0.83
N ARG A 511 -3.29 8.27 1.72
CA ARG A 511 -3.10 9.19 2.83
C ARG A 511 -1.66 9.69 2.88
N PHE A 512 -1.49 10.97 3.16
CA PHE A 512 -0.24 11.65 3.50
C PHE A 512 -0.32 12.18 4.93
N GLY A 513 0.78 12.10 5.68
CA GLY A 513 0.90 12.61 7.04
C GLY A 513 2.29 12.32 7.62
N HIS A 514 2.70 13.08 8.62
CA HIS A 514 3.93 12.79 9.36
C HIS A 514 3.69 11.69 10.41
N ASP A 515 4.72 10.97 10.82
CA ASP A 515 4.63 9.99 11.90
C ASP A 515 4.27 10.66 13.23
N ARG A 516 4.91 11.76 13.55
CA ARG A 516 4.49 12.63 14.64
C ARG A 516 3.34 13.52 14.18
N LEU A 517 2.28 13.60 14.97
CA LEU A 517 1.12 14.44 14.68
C LEU A 517 1.53 15.91 14.63
N GLN A 518 1.73 16.42 13.44
CA GLN A 518 2.03 17.83 13.17
C GLN A 518 1.37 18.25 11.86
N PRO A 519 1.10 19.54 11.69
CA PRO A 519 0.58 20.08 10.44
C PRO A 519 1.50 19.76 9.26
N ILE A 520 0.91 19.37 8.13
CA ILE A 520 1.64 19.21 6.87
C ILE A 520 1.93 20.60 6.32
N GLU A 521 3.20 20.89 6.07
CA GLU A 521 3.62 22.12 5.39
C GLU A 521 3.71 21.88 3.88
N LEU A 522 3.18 22.83 3.10
CA LEU A 522 3.31 22.77 1.63
C LEU A 522 4.63 23.39 1.21
N PRO A 523 5.36 22.74 0.28
CA PRO A 523 6.54 23.29 -0.35
C PRO A 523 6.28 24.69 -0.96
N GLN A 524 7.29 25.55 -0.93
CA GLN A 524 7.17 26.93 -1.45
C GLN A 524 6.82 26.97 -2.95
N TYR A 525 7.31 25.97 -3.71
CA TYR A 525 6.96 25.90 -5.13
C TYR A 525 5.46 25.68 -5.36
N MET A 526 4.77 24.88 -4.53
CA MET A 526 3.32 24.65 -4.65
C MET A 526 2.54 25.95 -4.37
N LYS A 527 2.96 26.71 -3.35
CA LYS A 527 2.40 28.04 -3.04
C LYS A 527 2.60 29.01 -4.21
N ARG A 528 3.78 28.99 -4.84
CA ARG A 528 4.08 29.82 -6.02
C ARG A 528 3.26 29.42 -7.26
N VAL A 529 3.17 28.13 -7.55
CA VAL A 529 2.40 27.62 -8.71
C VAL A 529 0.91 27.89 -8.56
N SER A 530 0.38 27.81 -7.33
CA SER A 530 -1.03 28.13 -7.04
C SER A 530 -1.33 29.64 -7.07
N GLY A 531 -0.31 30.49 -7.00
CA GLY A 531 -0.45 31.93 -6.83
C GLY A 531 -0.98 32.35 -5.44
N ARG A 532 -0.92 31.46 -4.44
CA ARG A 532 -1.55 31.62 -3.12
C ARG A 532 -0.55 31.36 -2.00
N SER A 533 -0.23 32.36 -1.26
CA SER A 533 0.61 32.25 -0.05
C SER A 533 -0.09 31.55 1.12
N ASP A 534 -1.43 31.61 1.16
CA ASP A 534 -2.31 31.07 2.20
C ASP A 534 -2.92 29.70 1.86
N MET A 535 -2.39 29.01 0.84
CA MET A 535 -2.86 27.71 0.40
C MET A 535 -2.81 26.70 1.55
N GLN A 536 -3.98 26.14 1.89
CA GLN A 536 -4.10 25.12 2.92
C GLN A 536 -3.97 23.72 2.32
N VAL A 537 -3.36 22.81 3.09
CA VAL A 537 -3.25 21.40 2.73
C VAL A 537 -4.63 20.74 2.76
N THR A 538 -4.97 20.06 1.68
CA THR A 538 -6.17 19.22 1.61
C THR A 538 -5.86 17.89 0.92
N GLY A 539 -6.69 16.87 1.19
CA GLY A 539 -6.62 15.59 0.48
C GLY A 539 -6.74 15.75 -1.04
N GLY A 540 -7.57 16.68 -1.50
CA GLY A 540 -7.74 16.98 -2.92
C GLY A 540 -6.46 17.51 -3.59
N TRP A 541 -5.60 18.21 -2.86
CA TRP A 541 -4.34 18.76 -3.39
C TRP A 541 -3.16 17.79 -3.29
N LEU A 542 -3.08 16.98 -2.24
CA LEU A 542 -1.96 16.04 -2.05
C LEU A 542 -2.25 14.65 -2.62
N ALA A 543 -3.31 14.01 -2.14
CA ALA A 543 -3.64 12.64 -2.51
C ALA A 543 -4.44 12.54 -3.81
N GLY A 544 -5.23 13.58 -4.15
CA GLY A 544 -6.05 13.61 -5.35
C GLY A 544 -5.26 13.46 -6.66
N PRO A 545 -4.17 14.23 -6.90
CA PRO A 545 -3.34 14.08 -8.10
C PRO A 545 -2.69 12.70 -8.23
N VAL A 546 -2.27 12.10 -7.12
CA VAL A 546 -1.72 10.73 -7.10
C VAL A 546 -2.79 9.72 -7.50
N ALA A 547 -3.98 9.81 -6.91
CA ALA A 547 -5.11 8.96 -7.28
C ALA A 547 -5.46 9.10 -8.76
N ARG A 548 -5.51 10.33 -9.31
CA ARG A 548 -5.74 10.58 -10.72
C ARG A 548 -4.76 9.84 -11.61
N ARG A 549 -3.46 10.04 -11.39
CA ARG A 549 -2.40 9.39 -12.19
C ARG A 549 -2.43 7.87 -12.06
N ALA A 550 -2.75 7.35 -10.87
CA ALA A 550 -2.94 5.92 -10.65
C ALA A 550 -4.09 5.37 -11.50
N TRP A 551 -5.26 6.02 -11.51
CA TRP A 551 -6.39 5.63 -12.34
C TRP A 551 -6.05 5.65 -13.84
N ASP A 552 -5.41 6.71 -14.34
CA ASP A 552 -4.98 6.84 -15.73
C ASP A 552 -4.04 5.68 -16.14
N ARG A 553 -3.09 5.30 -15.27
CA ARG A 553 -2.14 4.21 -15.53
C ARG A 553 -2.76 2.81 -15.41
N ILE A 554 -3.63 2.58 -14.42
CA ILE A 554 -4.31 1.29 -14.26
C ILE A 554 -5.16 0.97 -15.49
N TYR A 555 -5.83 1.97 -16.05
CA TYR A 555 -6.74 1.80 -17.20
C TYR A 555 -6.14 2.20 -18.56
N LYS A 556 -4.83 2.42 -18.64
CA LYS A 556 -4.17 2.83 -19.89
C LYS A 556 -4.44 1.85 -21.04
N ASP A 557 -4.33 0.53 -20.76
CA ASP A 557 -4.44 -0.54 -21.74
C ASP A 557 -5.58 -1.53 -21.39
N ARG A 558 -6.59 -1.03 -20.69
CA ARG A 558 -7.75 -1.82 -20.24
C ARG A 558 -9.04 -1.11 -20.60
N PRO A 559 -10.14 -1.87 -20.85
CA PRO A 559 -11.47 -1.28 -20.97
C PRO A 559 -11.82 -0.45 -19.73
N LYS A 560 -12.42 0.71 -19.96
CA LYS A 560 -12.91 1.58 -18.88
C LYS A 560 -14.17 0.99 -18.28
N VAL A 561 -14.34 1.16 -16.98
CA VAL A 561 -15.51 0.69 -16.24
C VAL A 561 -16.42 1.87 -15.95
N ALA A 562 -17.67 1.76 -16.37
CA ALA A 562 -18.70 2.77 -16.11
C ALA A 562 -19.48 2.46 -14.84
N PHE A 563 -19.99 3.51 -14.19
CA PHE A 563 -21.07 3.38 -13.21
C PHE A 563 -22.38 3.02 -13.91
N PRO A 564 -23.36 2.47 -13.18
CA PRO A 564 -24.72 2.30 -13.70
C PRO A 564 -25.28 3.60 -14.26
N ASP A 565 -26.09 3.50 -15.33
CA ASP A 565 -26.64 4.66 -16.04
C ASP A 565 -27.45 5.60 -15.14
N ASP A 566 -28.16 5.07 -14.16
CA ASP A 566 -28.94 5.84 -13.20
C ASP A 566 -28.07 6.63 -12.21
N VAL A 567 -26.85 6.15 -11.91
CA VAL A 567 -25.86 6.91 -11.14
C VAL A 567 -25.32 8.09 -11.95
N GLU A 568 -25.01 7.88 -13.23
CA GLU A 568 -24.52 8.95 -14.11
C GLU A 568 -25.62 9.97 -14.40
N ALA A 569 -26.87 9.54 -14.60
CA ALA A 569 -28.04 10.41 -14.78
C ALA A 569 -28.27 11.27 -13.53
N GLY A 570 -28.27 10.68 -12.34
CA GLY A 570 -28.42 11.41 -11.08
C GLY A 570 -27.27 12.41 -10.83
N MET A 571 -26.04 12.06 -11.22
CA MET A 571 -24.89 12.99 -11.15
C MET A 571 -25.07 14.15 -12.12
N ALA A 572 -25.54 13.89 -13.36
CA ALA A 572 -25.80 14.93 -14.35
C ALA A 572 -26.88 15.90 -13.87
N GLU A 573 -27.98 15.41 -13.28
CA GLU A 573 -29.02 16.22 -12.65
C GLU A 573 -28.46 17.13 -11.55
N LEU A 574 -27.59 16.62 -10.68
CA LEU A 574 -26.95 17.45 -9.65
C LEU A 574 -26.06 18.55 -10.23
N ILE A 575 -25.36 18.27 -11.35
CA ILE A 575 -24.54 19.27 -12.04
C ILE A 575 -25.42 20.36 -12.64
N GLU A 576 -26.49 19.98 -13.33
CA GLU A 576 -27.45 20.92 -13.92
C GLU A 576 -28.08 21.84 -12.86
N LYS A 577 -28.53 21.24 -11.75
CA LYS A 577 -29.22 21.93 -10.67
C LYS A 577 -28.31 22.85 -9.83
N TYR A 578 -27.07 22.44 -9.63
CA TYR A 578 -26.21 23.04 -8.62
C TYR A 578 -24.80 23.41 -9.09
N GLY A 579 -24.34 22.89 -10.23
CA GLY A 579 -22.93 23.02 -10.66
C GLY A 579 -22.45 24.44 -10.94
N SER A 580 -23.37 25.35 -11.32
CA SER A 580 -23.08 26.78 -11.51
C SER A 580 -23.35 27.62 -10.27
N LYS A 581 -24.14 27.13 -9.32
CA LYS A 581 -24.61 27.87 -8.14
C LYS A 581 -23.68 27.71 -6.93
N TYR A 582 -23.03 26.58 -6.82
CA TYR A 582 -22.14 26.19 -5.73
C TYR A 582 -20.79 25.73 -6.30
#